data_fdb0f91dbe1566cdc2ac71d042ed6b1a
#
_entry.id   fdb0f91dbe1566cdc2ac71d042ed6b1a
#
_cell.length_a   1.000
_cell.length_b   1.000
_cell.length_c   1.000
_cell.angle_alpha   90.00
_cell.angle_beta   90.00
_cell.angle_gamma   90.00
#
_symmetry.space_group_name_H-M   'P 1'
#
loop_
_entity.id
_entity.type
_entity.pdbx_description
1 polymer ?
#
loop_
_entity_poly.entity_id
_entity_poly.type
_entity_poly.pdbx_seq_one_letter_code
_entity_poly.pdbx_strand_id
1 'polypeptide(L)'
;MNKTASEAAVLVDELVPAVQDAGCEVVICTPYTDLVTAVEKTKGTNIHVGAENVHFEKSGAFTGEISADMLVDLGVEYVIVGHSERRQYFAETDQTVNKRALAALNAGLKVIICVGESLQQREEGVTEELVRMQTKIALRDVTAEQMANVVIAYEPIWAIGTGKTATADQAEEGCGQIRKVIGEVYGEAVAEATTVQYGGSMNAKNCEELLSKKDVDGGLIGGASLKAPDFAVIVDAATKG
;
A
#
# COMPACT_ATOMS: atom_id res chain seq x y z
N MET A 1 8.35 7.65 7.82
CA MET A 1 8.52 8.74 8.83
C MET A 1 9.30 9.89 8.19
N ASN A 2 8.63 10.72 7.44
CA ASN A 2 9.17 11.85 6.71
C ASN A 2 8.19 13.01 6.74
N LYS A 3 8.70 14.22 6.64
CA LYS A 3 7.96 15.49 6.68
C LYS A 3 7.36 15.80 8.05
N THR A 4 7.32 17.06 8.36
CA THR A 4 6.47 17.67 9.38
C THR A 4 5.16 18.13 8.73
N ALA A 5 4.14 18.45 9.50
CA ALA A 5 2.86 18.92 8.96
C ALA A 5 3.02 20.14 8.01
N SER A 6 3.94 21.06 8.32
CA SER A 6 4.23 22.21 7.44
C SER A 6 4.90 21.80 6.13
N GLU A 7 5.83 20.84 6.18
CA GLU A 7 6.49 20.31 4.97
C GLU A 7 5.56 19.45 4.14
N ALA A 8 4.67 18.69 4.79
CA ALA A 8 3.61 17.93 4.13
C ALA A 8 2.64 18.87 3.40
N ALA A 9 2.28 20.00 4.03
CA ALA A 9 1.44 21.02 3.40
C ALA A 9 2.04 21.54 2.09
N VAL A 10 3.35 21.83 2.08
CA VAL A 10 4.06 22.30 0.87
C VAL A 10 4.07 21.22 -0.20
N LEU A 11 4.38 19.97 0.17
CA LEU A 11 4.41 18.85 -0.77
C LEU A 11 3.03 18.62 -1.41
N VAL A 12 1.95 18.67 -0.63
CA VAL A 12 0.59 18.47 -1.16
C VAL A 12 0.20 19.63 -2.10
N ASP A 13 0.55 20.89 -1.75
CA ASP A 13 0.30 22.05 -2.61
C ASP A 13 1.02 21.95 -3.97
N GLU A 14 2.21 21.34 -4.01
CA GLU A 14 2.95 21.08 -5.24
C GLU A 14 2.36 19.87 -6.02
N LEU A 15 1.87 18.85 -5.30
CA LEU A 15 1.38 17.61 -5.89
C LEU A 15 0.01 17.77 -6.54
N VAL A 16 -0.93 18.48 -5.90
CA VAL A 16 -2.30 18.65 -6.39
C VAL A 16 -2.36 19.08 -7.85
N PRO A 17 -1.71 20.18 -8.28
CA PRO A 17 -1.74 20.57 -9.68
C PRO A 17 -0.95 19.61 -10.60
N ALA A 18 0.03 18.89 -10.05
CA ALA A 18 0.88 18.00 -10.85
C ALA A 18 0.18 16.69 -11.24
N VAL A 19 -0.87 16.28 -10.50
CA VAL A 19 -1.59 15.02 -10.74
C VAL A 19 -3.10 15.21 -10.97
N GLN A 20 -3.56 16.44 -11.20
CA GLN A 20 -4.99 16.75 -11.34
C GLN A 20 -5.67 16.02 -12.51
N ASP A 21 -4.91 15.69 -13.55
CA ASP A 21 -5.40 15.02 -14.77
C ASP A 21 -5.07 13.52 -14.77
N ALA A 22 -4.71 12.95 -13.60
CA ALA A 22 -4.38 11.53 -13.50
C ALA A 22 -5.56 10.64 -13.90
N GLY A 23 -5.31 9.67 -14.76
CA GLY A 23 -6.29 8.63 -15.17
C GLY A 23 -6.29 7.42 -14.23
N CYS A 24 -5.48 7.43 -13.18
CA CYS A 24 -5.41 6.41 -12.14
C CYS A 24 -5.77 6.98 -10.77
N GLU A 25 -6.04 6.11 -9.80
CA GLU A 25 -6.26 6.51 -8.41
C GLU A 25 -4.94 6.95 -7.75
N VAL A 26 -4.91 8.14 -7.15
CA VAL A 26 -3.74 8.70 -6.48
C VAL A 26 -4.00 8.76 -4.98
N VAL A 27 -3.18 8.07 -4.20
CA VAL A 27 -3.31 8.00 -2.73
C VAL A 27 -2.01 8.48 -2.08
N ILE A 28 -2.11 9.38 -1.11
CA ILE A 28 -1.00 9.77 -0.26
C ILE A 28 -1.20 9.21 1.14
N CYS A 29 -0.27 8.35 1.59
CA CYS A 29 -0.30 7.80 2.94
C CYS A 29 0.68 8.56 3.82
N THR A 30 0.17 9.17 4.90
CA THR A 30 0.95 10.08 5.75
C THR A 30 1.03 9.59 7.20
N PRO A 31 2.06 10.04 7.95
CA PRO A 31 2.08 9.91 9.41
C PRO A 31 0.82 10.51 10.04
N TYR A 32 0.42 10.01 11.20
CA TYR A 32 -0.77 10.50 11.90
C TYR A 32 -0.77 12.01 12.17
N THR A 33 0.42 12.59 12.39
CA THR A 33 0.60 14.03 12.62
C THR A 33 0.23 14.90 11.43
N ASP A 34 0.19 14.32 10.23
CA ASP A 34 0.03 15.05 8.97
C ASP A 34 -1.35 14.82 8.33
N LEU A 35 -2.14 13.88 8.88
CA LEU A 35 -3.44 13.48 8.32
C LEU A 35 -4.41 14.65 8.18
N VAL A 36 -4.57 15.47 9.24
CA VAL A 36 -5.47 16.64 9.20
C VAL A 36 -5.06 17.58 8.07
N THR A 37 -3.77 17.90 7.98
CA THR A 37 -3.23 18.77 6.93
C THR A 37 -3.45 18.19 5.53
N ALA A 38 -3.19 16.89 5.37
CA ALA A 38 -3.37 16.20 4.09
C ALA A 38 -4.85 16.22 3.65
N VAL A 39 -5.77 15.84 4.53
CA VAL A 39 -7.21 15.84 4.24
C VAL A 39 -7.73 17.22 3.90
N GLU A 40 -7.33 18.26 4.64
CA GLU A 40 -7.76 19.63 4.36
C GLU A 40 -7.27 20.12 2.98
N LYS A 41 -6.03 19.82 2.62
CA LYS A 41 -5.42 20.29 1.38
C LYS A 41 -5.84 19.50 0.13
N THR A 42 -6.24 18.25 0.28
CA THR A 42 -6.72 17.43 -0.84
C THR A 42 -8.24 17.52 -1.06
N LYS A 43 -8.94 18.28 -0.22
CA LYS A 43 -10.39 18.41 -0.32
C LYS A 43 -10.82 18.97 -1.68
N GLY A 44 -11.64 18.20 -2.40
CA GLY A 44 -12.13 18.57 -3.73
C GLY A 44 -11.14 18.34 -4.86
N THR A 45 -10.05 17.62 -4.61
CA THR A 45 -9.09 17.14 -5.61
C THR A 45 -9.33 15.66 -5.92
N ASN A 46 -8.52 15.08 -6.80
CA ASN A 46 -8.50 13.66 -7.11
C ASN A 46 -7.51 12.85 -6.26
N ILE A 47 -6.97 13.43 -5.20
CA ILE A 47 -6.03 12.77 -4.30
C ILE A 47 -6.77 12.26 -3.07
N HIS A 48 -6.65 10.96 -2.79
CA HIS A 48 -7.14 10.32 -1.58
C HIS A 48 -6.09 10.33 -0.48
N VAL A 49 -6.52 10.33 0.77
CA VAL A 49 -5.62 10.32 1.92
C VAL A 49 -5.68 8.97 2.63
N GLY A 50 -4.51 8.41 2.91
CA GLY A 50 -4.31 7.20 3.69
C GLY A 50 -3.49 7.44 4.95
N ALA A 51 -3.66 6.55 5.93
CA ALA A 51 -2.80 6.47 7.10
C ALA A 51 -1.74 5.36 6.93
N GLU A 52 -0.56 5.55 7.52
CA GLU A 52 0.53 4.57 7.47
C GLU A 52 0.31 3.35 8.37
N ASN A 53 -0.69 3.37 9.24
CA ASN A 53 -1.07 2.27 10.14
C ASN A 53 -2.44 2.50 10.78
N VAL A 54 -2.98 1.45 11.43
CA VAL A 54 -4.18 1.49 12.28
C VAL A 54 -4.10 0.42 13.37
N HIS A 55 -4.68 0.66 14.53
CA HIS A 55 -4.86 -0.38 15.54
C HIS A 55 -6.15 -1.17 15.31
N PHE A 56 -6.19 -2.43 15.76
CA PHE A 56 -7.34 -3.31 15.52
C PHE A 56 -8.44 -3.22 16.60
N GLU A 57 -8.18 -2.59 17.74
CA GLU A 57 -9.19 -2.35 18.75
C GLU A 57 -9.89 -1.00 18.53
N LYS A 58 -11.18 -0.94 18.79
CA LYS A 58 -11.97 0.28 18.60
C LYS A 58 -11.61 1.36 19.63
N SER A 59 -11.34 0.96 20.87
CA SER A 59 -10.98 1.84 21.97
C SER A 59 -10.35 1.05 23.11
N GLY A 60 -9.74 1.72 24.05
CA GLY A 60 -9.18 1.06 25.25
C GLY A 60 -7.83 1.63 25.69
N ALA A 61 -7.18 0.88 26.57
CA ALA A 61 -5.87 1.24 27.13
C ALA A 61 -4.74 0.82 26.20
N PHE A 62 -4.68 1.45 25.02
CA PHE A 62 -3.68 1.23 23.97
C PHE A 62 -2.92 2.53 23.72
N THR A 63 -2.20 3.00 24.70
CA THR A 63 -1.50 4.31 24.70
C THR A 63 -0.62 4.47 23.44
N GLY A 64 -0.91 5.50 22.66
CA GLY A 64 -0.19 5.82 21.41
C GLY A 64 -0.79 5.22 20.14
N GLU A 65 -1.76 4.30 20.23
CA GLU A 65 -2.44 3.72 19.09
C GLU A 65 -3.61 4.59 18.58
N ILE A 66 -3.91 4.46 17.30
CA ILE A 66 -5.00 5.13 16.60
C ILE A 66 -5.98 4.08 16.07
N SER A 67 -7.26 4.21 16.42
CA SER A 67 -8.31 3.29 15.94
C SER A 67 -8.79 3.66 14.54
N ALA A 68 -9.46 2.70 13.87
CA ALA A 68 -10.07 2.93 12.56
C ALA A 68 -11.15 4.04 12.61
N ASP A 69 -11.96 4.08 13.68
CA ASP A 69 -12.99 5.10 13.85
C ASP A 69 -12.39 6.52 13.93
N MET A 70 -11.20 6.70 14.56
CA MET A 70 -10.48 7.97 14.59
C MET A 70 -10.02 8.40 13.20
N LEU A 71 -9.59 7.46 12.34
CA LEU A 71 -9.17 7.75 10.97
C LEU A 71 -10.35 8.15 10.10
N VAL A 72 -11.48 7.45 10.22
CA VAL A 72 -12.71 7.76 9.49
C VAL A 72 -13.25 9.15 9.88
N ASP A 73 -13.24 9.50 11.17
CA ASP A 73 -13.67 10.80 11.67
C ASP A 73 -12.85 11.96 11.08
N LEU A 74 -11.57 11.73 10.80
CA LEU A 74 -10.69 12.69 10.12
C LEU A 74 -10.96 12.80 8.60
N GLY A 75 -11.70 11.88 8.01
CA GLY A 75 -11.90 11.81 6.56
C GLY A 75 -10.80 11.05 5.80
N VAL A 76 -10.05 10.19 6.50
CA VAL A 76 -9.08 9.28 5.88
C VAL A 76 -9.84 8.16 5.18
N GLU A 77 -9.40 7.80 3.97
CA GLU A 77 -10.05 6.79 3.12
C GLU A 77 -9.28 5.48 3.05
N TYR A 78 -7.96 5.53 3.17
CA TYR A 78 -7.06 4.39 3.04
C TYR A 78 -6.24 4.13 4.30
N VAL A 79 -5.75 2.90 4.46
CA VAL A 79 -4.74 2.60 5.46
C VAL A 79 -3.80 1.50 5.00
N ILE A 80 -2.51 1.68 5.26
CA ILE A 80 -1.49 0.64 5.07
C ILE A 80 -1.45 -0.24 6.30
N VAL A 81 -1.40 -1.56 6.11
CA VAL A 81 -1.20 -2.54 7.18
C VAL A 81 -0.14 -3.57 6.79
N GLY A 82 0.64 -4.01 7.78
CA GLY A 82 1.64 -5.05 7.57
C GLY A 82 2.85 -4.65 6.75
N HIS A 83 3.13 -3.33 6.60
CA HIS A 83 4.34 -2.86 5.92
C HIS A 83 5.58 -3.56 6.50
N SER A 84 6.55 -3.88 5.64
CA SER A 84 7.74 -4.63 6.02
C SER A 84 8.50 -4.03 7.21
N GLU A 85 8.61 -2.71 7.30
CA GLU A 85 9.22 -2.02 8.44
C GLU A 85 8.47 -2.30 9.74
N ARG A 86 7.13 -2.39 9.72
CA ARG A 86 6.35 -2.66 10.90
C ARG A 86 6.48 -4.12 11.35
N ARG A 87 6.60 -5.04 10.40
CA ARG A 87 6.92 -6.44 10.70
C ARG A 87 8.31 -6.56 11.33
N GLN A 88 9.28 -5.84 10.79
CA GLN A 88 10.69 -5.90 11.21
C GLN A 88 10.96 -5.19 12.53
N TYR A 89 10.42 -3.97 12.71
CA TYR A 89 10.79 -3.10 13.83
C TYR A 89 9.74 -3.04 14.94
N PHE A 90 8.49 -3.40 14.67
CA PHE A 90 7.37 -3.29 15.61
C PHE A 90 6.68 -4.63 15.88
N ALA A 91 7.34 -5.74 15.53
CA ALA A 91 6.87 -7.11 15.78
C ALA A 91 5.46 -7.41 15.27
N GLU A 92 5.02 -6.78 14.17
CA GLU A 92 3.77 -7.14 13.53
C GLU A 92 3.87 -8.53 12.89
N THR A 93 2.86 -9.34 13.12
CA THR A 93 2.73 -10.70 12.58
C THR A 93 1.61 -10.76 11.55
N ASP A 94 1.53 -11.83 10.76
CA ASP A 94 0.44 -12.02 9.80
C ASP A 94 -0.94 -11.98 10.48
N GLN A 95 -1.03 -12.49 11.72
CA GLN A 95 -2.26 -12.46 12.51
C GLN A 95 -2.64 -11.05 12.95
N THR A 96 -1.67 -10.22 13.36
CA THR A 96 -1.96 -8.82 13.73
C THR A 96 -2.27 -7.97 12.49
N VAL A 97 -1.67 -8.26 11.35
CA VAL A 97 -2.01 -7.64 10.05
C VAL A 97 -3.44 -7.96 9.66
N ASN A 98 -3.86 -9.24 9.73
CA ASN A 98 -5.24 -9.63 9.48
C ASN A 98 -6.24 -8.89 10.40
N LYS A 99 -5.97 -8.81 11.71
CA LYS A 99 -6.84 -8.08 12.64
C LYS A 99 -6.96 -6.59 12.27
N ARG A 100 -5.86 -5.95 11.87
CA ARG A 100 -5.84 -4.55 11.42
C ARG A 100 -6.64 -4.37 10.13
N ALA A 101 -6.46 -5.28 9.17
CA ALA A 101 -7.21 -5.27 7.91
C ALA A 101 -8.73 -5.39 8.15
N LEU A 102 -9.16 -6.35 8.98
CA LEU A 102 -10.57 -6.53 9.33
C LEU A 102 -11.15 -5.31 10.07
N ALA A 103 -10.41 -4.72 11.01
CA ALA A 103 -10.86 -3.53 11.74
C ALA A 103 -11.06 -2.34 10.79
N ALA A 104 -10.13 -2.12 9.86
CA ALA A 104 -10.21 -1.06 8.88
C ALA A 104 -11.35 -1.26 7.88
N LEU A 105 -11.49 -2.47 7.31
CA LEU A 105 -12.59 -2.82 6.40
C LEU A 105 -13.96 -2.69 7.06
N ASN A 106 -14.09 -3.13 8.33
CA ASN A 106 -15.35 -3.00 9.09
C ASN A 106 -15.70 -1.54 9.43
N ALA A 107 -14.73 -0.64 9.45
CA ALA A 107 -14.94 0.79 9.61
C ALA A 107 -15.20 1.51 8.27
N GLY A 108 -15.10 0.82 7.14
CA GLY A 108 -15.33 1.36 5.80
C GLY A 108 -14.10 1.95 5.12
N LEU A 109 -12.90 1.73 5.68
CA LEU A 109 -11.64 2.13 5.03
C LEU A 109 -11.27 1.14 3.92
N LYS A 110 -10.58 1.62 2.90
CA LYS A 110 -9.83 0.79 1.96
C LYS A 110 -8.47 0.43 2.57
N VAL A 111 -8.03 -0.81 2.37
CA VAL A 111 -6.83 -1.33 3.04
C VAL A 111 -5.77 -1.72 2.04
N ILE A 112 -4.55 -1.21 2.21
CA ILE A 112 -3.36 -1.62 1.48
C ILE A 112 -2.61 -2.61 2.37
N ILE A 113 -2.66 -3.89 2.02
CA ILE A 113 -2.03 -4.98 2.77
C ILE A 113 -0.67 -5.29 2.17
N CYS A 114 0.40 -5.17 2.96
CA CYS A 114 1.76 -5.45 2.52
C CYS A 114 2.16 -6.89 2.83
N VAL A 115 2.70 -7.58 1.83
CA VAL A 115 3.26 -8.93 1.91
C VAL A 115 4.57 -9.02 1.11
N GLY A 116 5.48 -9.88 1.53
CA GLY A 116 6.73 -10.07 0.81
C GLY A 116 7.80 -10.78 1.63
N GLU A 117 8.86 -11.19 0.94
CA GLU A 117 9.93 -12.00 1.47
C GLU A 117 11.22 -11.21 1.73
N SER A 118 12.04 -11.74 2.65
CA SER A 118 13.40 -11.29 2.87
C SER A 118 14.36 -11.84 1.79
N LEU A 119 15.58 -11.29 1.71
CA LEU A 119 16.61 -11.80 0.80
C LEU A 119 16.93 -13.27 1.08
N GLN A 120 17.06 -13.64 2.35
CA GLN A 120 17.34 -15.03 2.72
C GLN A 120 16.26 -15.98 2.21
N GLN A 121 14.98 -15.64 2.41
CA GLN A 121 13.86 -16.45 1.96
C GLN A 121 13.81 -16.59 0.43
N ARG A 122 14.18 -15.51 -0.29
CA ARG A 122 14.29 -15.57 -1.74
C ARG A 122 15.44 -16.47 -2.20
N GLU A 123 16.61 -16.37 -1.56
CA GLU A 123 17.77 -17.23 -1.87
C GLU A 123 17.52 -18.70 -1.52
N GLU A 124 16.70 -18.97 -0.51
CA GLU A 124 16.23 -20.31 -0.14
C GLU A 124 15.14 -20.85 -1.07
N GLY A 125 14.61 -20.04 -1.98
CA GLY A 125 13.61 -20.44 -2.98
C GLY A 125 12.19 -20.62 -2.41
N VAL A 126 11.86 -19.99 -1.27
CA VAL A 126 10.55 -20.11 -0.59
C VAL A 126 9.64 -18.89 -0.76
N THR A 127 9.90 -18.04 -1.75
CA THR A 127 9.12 -16.82 -2.01
C THR A 127 7.64 -17.13 -2.22
N GLU A 128 7.32 -18.12 -3.07
CA GLU A 128 5.92 -18.47 -3.38
C GLU A 128 5.18 -18.92 -2.13
N GLU A 129 5.75 -19.82 -1.35
CA GLU A 129 5.14 -20.35 -0.13
C GLU A 129 4.89 -19.24 0.90
N LEU A 130 5.86 -18.34 1.05
CA LEU A 130 5.76 -17.25 2.01
C LEU A 130 4.68 -16.23 1.59
N VAL A 131 4.74 -15.73 0.36
CA VAL A 131 3.77 -14.76 -0.16
C VAL A 131 2.36 -15.36 -0.13
N ARG A 132 2.22 -16.63 -0.50
CA ARG A 132 0.98 -17.40 -0.41
C ARG A 132 0.47 -17.46 1.03
N MET A 133 1.30 -17.80 1.99
CA MET A 133 0.96 -17.91 3.39
C MET A 133 0.52 -16.54 3.94
N GLN A 134 1.32 -15.50 3.72
CA GLN A 134 1.03 -14.15 4.20
C GLN A 134 -0.30 -13.63 3.62
N THR A 135 -0.53 -13.78 2.32
CA THR A 135 -1.76 -13.34 1.65
C THR A 135 -2.98 -14.07 2.23
N LYS A 136 -2.93 -15.40 2.37
CA LYS A 136 -4.05 -16.19 2.93
C LYS A 136 -4.36 -15.81 4.38
N ILE A 137 -3.34 -15.60 5.21
CA ILE A 137 -3.57 -15.22 6.62
C ILE A 137 -4.11 -13.80 6.70
N ALA A 138 -3.56 -12.86 5.92
CA ALA A 138 -4.01 -11.47 5.91
C ALA A 138 -5.47 -11.33 5.46
N LEU A 139 -5.91 -12.17 4.52
CA LEU A 139 -7.28 -12.18 3.97
C LEU A 139 -8.25 -13.12 4.72
N ARG A 140 -7.82 -13.79 5.81
CA ARG A 140 -8.70 -14.66 6.57
C ARG A 140 -9.90 -13.87 7.10
N ASP A 141 -11.11 -14.41 6.92
CA ASP A 141 -12.39 -13.80 7.32
C ASP A 141 -12.76 -12.49 6.60
N VAL A 142 -12.00 -12.09 5.56
CA VAL A 142 -12.40 -11.02 4.63
C VAL A 142 -13.42 -11.61 3.66
N THR A 143 -14.56 -10.95 3.46
CA THR A 143 -15.59 -11.42 2.51
C THR A 143 -15.26 -11.03 1.07
N ALA A 144 -15.87 -11.70 0.10
CA ALA A 144 -15.71 -11.36 -1.32
C ALA A 144 -16.15 -9.91 -1.63
N GLU A 145 -17.18 -9.42 -0.95
CA GLU A 145 -17.65 -8.03 -1.09
C GLU A 145 -16.63 -7.03 -0.54
N GLN A 146 -15.96 -7.37 0.56
CA GLN A 146 -14.93 -6.52 1.15
C GLN A 146 -13.67 -6.45 0.28
N MET A 147 -13.42 -7.44 -0.59
CA MET A 147 -12.27 -7.42 -1.51
C MET A 147 -12.27 -6.21 -2.44
N ALA A 148 -13.41 -5.59 -2.72
CA ALA A 148 -13.50 -4.32 -3.47
C ALA A 148 -12.79 -3.15 -2.75
N ASN A 149 -12.50 -3.27 -1.46
CA ASN A 149 -11.78 -2.30 -0.64
C ASN A 149 -10.38 -2.78 -0.23
N VAL A 150 -9.85 -3.81 -0.89
CA VAL A 150 -8.51 -4.36 -0.60
C VAL A 150 -7.58 -4.10 -1.78
N VAL A 151 -6.42 -3.57 -1.46
CA VAL A 151 -5.24 -3.51 -2.33
C VAL A 151 -4.16 -4.36 -1.68
N ILE A 152 -3.42 -5.15 -2.45
CA ILE A 152 -2.28 -5.89 -1.91
C ILE A 152 -0.99 -5.37 -2.53
N ALA A 153 -0.03 -5.01 -1.68
CA ALA A 153 1.28 -4.55 -2.09
C ALA A 153 2.33 -5.65 -1.89
N TYR A 154 2.98 -6.07 -2.98
CA TYR A 154 4.12 -6.96 -2.93
C TYR A 154 5.39 -6.16 -2.59
N GLU A 155 5.96 -6.44 -1.44
CA GLU A 155 7.18 -5.82 -0.93
C GLU A 155 8.35 -6.83 -0.94
N PRO A 156 9.16 -6.93 -2.01
CA PRO A 156 10.43 -7.65 -1.93
C PRO A 156 11.37 -6.90 -0.97
N ILE A 157 11.42 -7.32 0.31
CA ILE A 157 12.09 -6.56 1.40
C ILE A 157 13.56 -6.29 1.06
N TRP A 158 14.20 -7.20 0.33
CA TRP A 158 15.56 -7.06 -0.15
C TRP A 158 15.77 -5.95 -1.21
N ALA A 159 14.69 -5.46 -1.79
CA ALA A 159 14.69 -4.37 -2.77
C ALA A 159 14.11 -3.05 -2.22
N ILE A 160 13.99 -2.91 -0.88
CA ILE A 160 13.47 -1.71 -0.23
C ILE A 160 14.62 -1.02 0.51
N GLY A 161 15.03 0.18 0.05
CA GLY A 161 16.03 0.99 0.74
C GLY A 161 17.45 0.41 0.79
N THR A 162 17.72 -0.69 0.09
CA THR A 162 19.01 -1.40 0.11
C THR A 162 19.95 -0.99 -1.04
N GLY A 163 19.45 -0.18 -1.98
CA GLY A 163 20.13 0.11 -3.25
C GLY A 163 20.02 -0.99 -4.31
N LYS A 164 19.42 -2.16 -3.96
CA LYS A 164 19.03 -3.19 -4.93
C LYS A 164 17.62 -2.88 -5.42
N THR A 165 17.36 -3.15 -6.68
CA THR A 165 16.01 -3.10 -7.29
C THR A 165 15.66 -4.48 -7.82
N ALA A 166 14.43 -4.91 -7.62
CA ALA A 166 13.93 -6.07 -8.33
C ALA A 166 13.80 -5.75 -9.82
N THR A 167 14.01 -6.73 -10.68
CA THR A 167 13.68 -6.59 -12.10
C THR A 167 12.16 -6.53 -12.27
N ALA A 168 11.69 -6.02 -13.40
CA ALA A 168 10.26 -6.01 -13.69
C ALA A 168 9.66 -7.43 -13.75
N ASP A 169 10.44 -8.42 -14.21
CA ASP A 169 10.00 -9.82 -14.18
C ASP A 169 9.90 -10.39 -12.75
N GLN A 170 10.76 -9.97 -11.83
CA GLN A 170 10.65 -10.35 -10.42
C GLN A 170 9.46 -9.66 -9.73
N ALA A 171 9.13 -8.44 -10.11
CA ALA A 171 7.93 -7.75 -9.65
C ALA A 171 6.67 -8.46 -10.15
N GLU A 172 6.64 -8.82 -11.43
CA GLU A 172 5.57 -9.61 -12.06
C GLU A 172 5.38 -10.95 -11.37
N GLU A 173 6.47 -11.69 -11.13
CA GLU A 173 6.42 -12.96 -10.42
C GLU A 173 5.72 -12.83 -9.06
N GLY A 174 6.13 -11.87 -8.23
CA GLY A 174 5.56 -11.66 -6.89
C GLY A 174 4.11 -11.20 -6.92
N CYS A 175 3.78 -10.24 -7.79
CA CYS A 175 2.40 -9.76 -7.96
C CYS A 175 1.50 -10.86 -8.53
N GLY A 176 1.96 -11.63 -9.51
CA GLY A 176 1.24 -12.75 -10.09
C GLY A 176 0.96 -13.87 -9.09
N GLN A 177 1.89 -14.16 -8.17
CA GLN A 177 1.66 -15.11 -7.08
C GLN A 177 0.54 -14.65 -6.14
N ILE A 178 0.46 -13.36 -5.82
CA ILE A 178 -0.61 -12.79 -5.00
C ILE A 178 -1.94 -12.94 -5.73
N ARG A 179 -2.03 -12.53 -7.00
CA ARG A 179 -3.25 -12.64 -7.81
C ARG A 179 -3.75 -14.07 -7.90
N LYS A 180 -2.85 -15.03 -8.12
CA LYS A 180 -3.16 -16.46 -8.11
C LYS A 180 -3.80 -16.90 -6.79
N VAL A 181 -3.27 -16.46 -5.64
CA VAL A 181 -3.83 -16.78 -4.32
C VAL A 181 -5.22 -16.19 -4.14
N ILE A 182 -5.45 -14.96 -4.58
CA ILE A 182 -6.79 -14.32 -4.54
C ILE A 182 -7.76 -15.15 -5.39
N GLY A 183 -7.37 -15.57 -6.60
CA GLY A 183 -8.17 -16.41 -7.49
C GLY A 183 -8.56 -17.75 -6.85
N GLU A 184 -7.62 -18.40 -6.15
CA GLU A 184 -7.90 -19.65 -5.44
C GLU A 184 -8.88 -19.49 -4.26
N VAL A 185 -8.89 -18.33 -3.59
CA VAL A 185 -9.73 -18.10 -2.40
C VAL A 185 -11.09 -17.51 -2.78
N TYR A 186 -11.13 -16.59 -3.74
CA TYR A 186 -12.33 -15.80 -4.07
C TYR A 186 -12.84 -15.97 -5.49
N GLY A 187 -12.08 -16.66 -6.35
CA GLY A 187 -12.37 -16.81 -7.78
C GLY A 187 -11.72 -15.74 -8.66
N GLU A 188 -11.57 -16.08 -9.94
CA GLU A 188 -10.86 -15.26 -10.93
C GLU A 188 -11.43 -13.85 -11.06
N ALA A 189 -12.76 -13.69 -11.03
CA ALA A 189 -13.39 -12.37 -11.18
C ALA A 189 -12.97 -11.40 -10.06
N VAL A 190 -12.82 -11.89 -8.81
CA VAL A 190 -12.33 -11.09 -7.70
C VAL A 190 -10.84 -10.82 -7.85
N ALA A 191 -10.06 -11.82 -8.29
CA ALA A 191 -8.63 -11.68 -8.51
C ALA A 191 -8.31 -10.60 -9.57
N GLU A 192 -9.02 -10.60 -10.67
CA GLU A 192 -8.86 -9.59 -11.74
C GLU A 192 -9.31 -8.19 -11.31
N ALA A 193 -10.30 -8.10 -10.42
CA ALA A 193 -10.81 -6.81 -9.91
C ALA A 193 -9.97 -6.25 -8.74
N THR A 194 -9.09 -7.05 -8.14
CA THR A 194 -8.28 -6.62 -6.99
C THR A 194 -6.98 -6.00 -7.46
N THR A 195 -6.69 -4.77 -7.03
CA THR A 195 -5.43 -4.10 -7.33
C THR A 195 -4.27 -4.76 -6.60
N VAL A 196 -3.25 -5.18 -7.36
CA VAL A 196 -1.98 -5.69 -6.83
C VAL A 196 -0.86 -4.73 -7.19
N GLN A 197 -0.22 -4.13 -6.19
CA GLN A 197 0.81 -3.11 -6.35
C GLN A 197 2.21 -3.69 -6.13
N TYR A 198 3.19 -3.15 -6.83
CA TYR A 198 4.59 -3.38 -6.51
C TYR A 198 5.07 -2.36 -5.46
N GLY A 199 5.55 -2.86 -4.31
CA GLY A 199 6.02 -2.07 -3.15
C GLY A 199 7.54 -2.03 -2.98
N GLY A 200 8.32 -2.52 -3.94
CA GLY A 200 9.76 -2.34 -3.94
C GLY A 200 10.18 -0.98 -4.49
N SER A 201 11.46 -0.82 -4.80
CA SER A 201 11.99 0.46 -5.28
C SER A 201 11.45 0.81 -6.68
N MET A 202 10.44 1.67 -6.73
CA MET A 202 9.90 2.28 -7.96
C MET A 202 10.25 3.77 -7.99
N ASN A 203 10.65 4.27 -9.17
CA ASN A 203 11.03 5.66 -9.40
C ASN A 203 10.78 6.05 -10.87
N ALA A 204 11.00 7.31 -11.20
CA ALA A 204 10.79 7.86 -12.56
C ALA A 204 11.55 7.15 -13.69
N LYS A 205 12.60 6.36 -13.39
CA LYS A 205 13.41 5.68 -14.42
C LYS A 205 12.92 4.26 -14.73
N ASN A 206 12.25 3.60 -13.79
CA ASN A 206 11.83 2.20 -13.93
C ASN A 206 10.31 2.00 -13.86
N CYS A 207 9.53 3.05 -13.58
CA CYS A 207 8.09 2.93 -13.41
C CYS A 207 7.37 2.43 -14.67
N GLU A 208 7.74 2.91 -15.86
CA GLU A 208 7.12 2.47 -17.11
C GLU A 208 7.32 0.96 -17.36
N GLU A 209 8.54 0.45 -17.14
CA GLU A 209 8.83 -0.98 -17.31
C GLU A 209 8.08 -1.83 -16.28
N LEU A 210 8.04 -1.40 -15.01
CA LEU A 210 7.32 -2.10 -13.95
C LEU A 210 5.80 -2.13 -14.21
N LEU A 211 5.23 -0.98 -14.56
CA LEU A 211 3.78 -0.84 -14.80
C LEU A 211 3.32 -1.45 -16.14
N SER A 212 4.25 -1.80 -17.05
CA SER A 212 3.92 -2.55 -18.26
C SER A 212 3.67 -4.04 -18.02
N LYS A 213 3.91 -4.54 -16.81
CA LYS A 213 3.72 -5.95 -16.46
C LYS A 213 2.25 -6.23 -16.16
N LYS A 214 1.80 -7.42 -16.56
CA LYS A 214 0.39 -7.82 -16.52
C LYS A 214 -0.22 -7.77 -15.13
N ASP A 215 0.51 -8.22 -14.12
CA ASP A 215 0.03 -8.36 -12.74
C ASP A 215 0.49 -7.24 -11.81
N VAL A 216 1.10 -6.17 -12.35
CA VAL A 216 1.52 -4.98 -11.63
C VAL A 216 0.55 -3.83 -11.93
N ASP A 217 -0.54 -3.71 -11.16
CA ASP A 217 -1.59 -2.70 -11.38
C ASP A 217 -1.23 -1.31 -10.86
N GLY A 218 -0.12 -1.17 -10.16
CA GLY A 218 0.28 0.11 -9.55
C GLY A 218 1.53 -0.02 -8.68
N GLY A 219 1.79 1.02 -7.90
CA GLY A 219 2.96 1.05 -7.02
C GLY A 219 2.66 1.61 -5.63
N LEU A 220 3.30 1.03 -4.61
CA LEU A 220 3.40 1.62 -3.27
C LEU A 220 4.77 2.30 -3.17
N ILE A 221 4.77 3.63 -3.22
CA ILE A 221 5.96 4.44 -3.47
C ILE A 221 6.50 5.05 -2.19
N GLY A 222 7.76 4.74 -1.85
CA GLY A 222 8.46 5.33 -0.71
C GLY A 222 9.18 6.64 -1.08
N GLY A 223 10.52 6.60 -1.19
CA GLY A 223 11.36 7.78 -1.35
C GLY A 223 11.03 8.72 -2.52
N ALA A 224 10.58 8.17 -3.66
CA ALA A 224 10.21 8.99 -4.81
C ALA A 224 8.93 9.83 -4.58
N SER A 225 8.04 9.42 -3.65
CA SER A 225 6.85 10.19 -3.29
C SER A 225 7.12 11.46 -2.48
N LEU A 226 8.35 11.63 -1.97
CA LEU A 226 8.74 12.80 -1.18
C LEU A 226 9.02 14.07 -2.00
N LYS A 227 8.95 13.95 -3.34
CA LYS A 227 9.10 15.05 -4.29
C LYS A 227 7.99 15.00 -5.32
N ALA A 228 7.18 16.05 -5.39
CA ALA A 228 6.04 16.11 -6.29
C ALA A 228 6.41 15.83 -7.77
N PRO A 229 7.51 16.39 -8.35
CA PRO A 229 7.89 16.08 -9.73
C PRO A 229 8.23 14.60 -9.97
N ASP A 230 8.93 13.95 -9.03
CA ASP A 230 9.31 12.53 -9.16
C ASP A 230 8.08 11.63 -9.08
N PHE A 231 7.15 11.94 -8.18
CA PHE A 231 5.91 11.18 -8.01
C PHE A 231 4.96 11.39 -9.20
N ALA A 232 4.84 12.60 -9.73
CA ALA A 232 4.02 12.91 -10.90
C ALA A 232 4.42 12.07 -12.12
N VAL A 233 5.71 11.84 -12.36
CA VAL A 233 6.18 10.96 -13.45
C VAL A 233 5.66 9.53 -13.28
N ILE A 234 5.62 9.01 -12.04
CA ILE A 234 5.10 7.68 -11.77
C ILE A 234 3.58 7.63 -11.99
N VAL A 235 2.85 8.67 -11.56
CA VAL A 235 1.40 8.81 -11.80
C VAL A 235 1.09 8.89 -13.30
N ASP A 236 1.87 9.65 -14.06
CA ASP A 236 1.73 9.73 -15.52
C ASP A 236 1.96 8.38 -16.20
N ALA A 237 2.94 7.61 -15.72
CA ALA A 237 3.20 6.26 -16.23
C ALA A 237 2.02 5.31 -15.93
N ALA A 238 1.46 5.37 -14.71
CA ALA A 238 0.30 4.57 -14.31
C ALA A 238 -1.00 4.96 -15.04
N THR A 239 -1.10 6.20 -15.52
CA THR A 239 -2.25 6.67 -16.31
C THR A 239 -2.25 6.09 -17.73
N LYS A 240 -1.10 5.68 -18.26
CA LYS A 240 -0.91 5.20 -19.64
C LYS A 240 -0.98 3.67 -19.77
N GLY A 241 -0.78 2.94 -18.69
CA GLY A 241 -0.85 1.49 -18.64
C GLY A 241 -2.27 1.03 -18.34
#